data_95cfc9bf9d5fa3e54109ee5c29b9109e
#
_entry.id   95cfc9bf9d5fa3e54109ee5c29b9109e
#
_cell.length_a   1.000
_cell.length_b   1.000
_cell.length_c   1.000
_cell.angle_alpha   90.00
_cell.angle_beta   90.00
_cell.angle_gamma   90.00
#
_symmetry.space_group_name_H-M   'P 1'
#
loop_
_entity.id
_entity.type
_entity.pdbx_description
1 polymer ?
#
loop_
_entity_poly.entity_id
_entity_poly.type
_entity_poly.pdbx_seq_one_letter_code
_entity_poly.pdbx_strand_id
1 'polypeptide(L)'
;MTAVAMGSVSGWVIPPLTVRIARASNPRGTAAMWVRDRLDGLFTDADFADWYPADGRRGLSPAQLALVSVLQYAENLTDRQAADAVRCRLDWKYCLGLELDDPGFDFTVLSEFRGRVAEGDRADRLLALVVDRLAEAGLVKRRGRVRTDSTHVLAAVRRLNRGELVAETLRCALEALALKGEGWLAALVTPDWADRYGRPVRYDRLPRGGDPLIAWVLRVGEDGLHILRAVYHDDAPPGLRELRSVQVLRQVWVQQYWHDEAGQLRWRAAKSTRDRASRRATGQRNTGKTSADGRPDPASARVPWSTMEIVTPHDPEARYSQKVTAAGQRDWIGYRDHQTETCDETSPNVIVQVVTRPAPQQDIDALDDIHRQLTRQGFHPLEHVVDGGYVTPDSIHQAALTWDIPLLGPVREDPQAARRPGFTKEDFHIDWDNRTLTSGPRRLPGSPRPGPVDHAGGPRKQMNTAPVDHGVLYAARSTKVPCSFLHHPLPSFPSLRRPAWRPSARMPRETKSAAWLPSSSRSPILAGRAGCATGSPRCWPWWSVR
;
A
#
# COMPACT_ATOMS: atom_id res chain seq x y z
N MET A 1 -16.56 -25.48 -3.35
CA MET A 1 -17.42 -24.33 -2.98
C MET A 1 -18.40 -24.12 -4.11
N THR A 2 -19.70 -24.11 -3.84
CA THR A 2 -20.73 -23.78 -4.85
C THR A 2 -20.58 -22.33 -5.26
N ALA A 3 -20.52 -22.05 -6.56
CA ALA A 3 -20.42 -20.70 -7.09
C ALA A 3 -21.61 -19.85 -6.61
N VAL A 4 -21.34 -18.62 -6.16
CA VAL A 4 -22.37 -17.65 -5.76
C VAL A 4 -22.60 -16.71 -6.93
N ALA A 5 -23.79 -16.77 -7.54
CA ALA A 5 -24.22 -15.84 -8.58
C ALA A 5 -24.67 -14.52 -7.97
N MET A 6 -24.73 -13.49 -8.80
CA MET A 6 -25.18 -12.16 -8.37
C MET A 6 -26.64 -12.18 -7.94
N GLY A 7 -26.93 -11.64 -6.74
CA GLY A 7 -28.28 -11.24 -6.39
C GLY A 7 -28.57 -9.87 -7.02
N SER A 8 -29.75 -9.70 -7.60
CA SER A 8 -30.17 -8.39 -8.11
C SER A 8 -31.41 -7.92 -7.35
N VAL A 9 -31.41 -6.65 -6.97
CA VAL A 9 -32.59 -5.97 -6.48
C VAL A 9 -33.17 -5.17 -7.65
N SER A 10 -34.34 -5.60 -8.15
CA SER A 10 -35.01 -4.87 -9.21
C SER A 10 -35.58 -3.57 -8.66
N GLY A 11 -34.96 -2.45 -9.03
CA GLY A 11 -35.40 -1.10 -8.66
C GLY A 11 -35.24 -0.83 -7.17
N TRP A 12 -34.33 0.06 -6.82
CA TRP A 12 -34.05 0.48 -5.43
C TRP A 12 -35.20 1.33 -4.83
N VAL A 13 -36.45 0.87 -4.96
CA VAL A 13 -37.58 1.55 -4.36
C VAL A 13 -37.55 1.31 -2.85
N ILE A 14 -37.44 2.39 -2.09
CA ILE A 14 -37.45 2.29 -0.63
C ILE A 14 -38.90 1.94 -0.18
N PRO A 15 -39.07 0.88 0.65
CA PRO A 15 -40.41 0.50 1.14
C PRO A 15 -41.11 1.66 1.84
N PRO A 16 -42.40 1.92 1.56
CA PRO A 16 -43.09 3.10 2.09
C PRO A 16 -43.09 3.21 3.60
N LEU A 17 -43.15 2.07 4.29
CA LEU A 17 -43.10 2.04 5.75
C LEU A 17 -41.70 2.43 6.27
N THR A 18 -40.66 1.95 5.62
CA THR A 18 -39.25 2.32 5.93
C THR A 18 -39.05 3.82 5.73
N VAL A 19 -39.54 4.40 4.63
CA VAL A 19 -39.50 5.86 4.39
C VAL A 19 -40.14 6.62 5.54
N ARG A 20 -41.36 6.24 5.88
CA ARG A 20 -42.13 6.94 6.91
C ARG A 20 -41.43 6.90 8.26
N ILE A 21 -41.00 5.73 8.70
CA ILE A 21 -40.40 5.53 10.01
C ILE A 21 -39.00 6.15 10.08
N ALA A 22 -38.16 5.92 9.07
CA ALA A 22 -36.80 6.47 9.05
C ALA A 22 -36.80 8.00 9.07
N ARG A 23 -37.66 8.66 8.27
CA ARG A 23 -37.76 10.12 8.25
C ARG A 23 -38.35 10.68 9.56
N ALA A 24 -39.35 10.02 10.16
CA ALA A 24 -39.87 10.41 11.45
C ALA A 24 -38.86 10.30 12.58
N SER A 25 -38.03 9.24 12.56
CA SER A 25 -37.01 8.99 13.58
C SER A 25 -35.75 9.85 13.38
N ASN A 26 -35.49 10.32 12.16
CA ASN A 26 -34.33 11.14 11.80
C ASN A 26 -34.76 12.43 11.07
N PRO A 27 -35.42 13.36 11.74
CA PRO A 27 -36.02 14.56 11.09
C PRO A 27 -34.98 15.50 10.47
N ARG A 28 -33.69 15.42 10.92
CA ARG A 28 -32.59 16.19 10.34
C ARG A 28 -31.88 15.44 9.21
N GLY A 29 -32.27 14.19 8.92
CA GLY A 29 -31.56 13.28 8.05
C GLY A 29 -30.22 12.79 8.67
N THR A 30 -29.63 11.77 8.05
CA THR A 30 -28.30 11.25 8.37
C THR A 30 -27.45 11.21 7.12
N ALA A 31 -26.14 10.98 7.25
CA ALA A 31 -25.26 10.82 6.08
C ALA A 31 -25.75 9.69 5.15
N ALA A 32 -26.20 8.56 5.72
CA ALA A 32 -26.77 7.45 4.96
C ALA A 32 -28.01 7.87 4.15
N MET A 33 -28.93 8.60 4.77
CA MET A 33 -30.14 9.10 4.09
C MET A 33 -29.78 10.10 2.98
N TRP A 34 -28.78 10.97 3.20
CA TRP A 34 -28.34 11.93 2.19
C TRP A 34 -27.67 11.27 0.98
N VAL A 35 -26.88 10.22 1.18
CA VAL A 35 -26.32 9.42 0.10
C VAL A 35 -27.45 8.86 -0.78
N ARG A 36 -28.48 8.31 -0.17
CA ARG A 36 -29.65 7.79 -0.89
C ARG A 36 -30.40 8.87 -1.66
N ASP A 37 -30.71 9.98 -0.97
CA ASP A 37 -31.57 11.04 -1.53
C ASP A 37 -30.88 11.85 -2.64
N ARG A 38 -29.54 11.97 -2.61
CA ARG A 38 -28.78 12.84 -3.52
C ARG A 38 -27.95 12.12 -4.56
N LEU A 39 -27.56 10.88 -4.30
CA LEU A 39 -26.68 10.09 -5.17
C LEU A 39 -27.36 8.80 -5.66
N ASP A 40 -28.68 8.69 -5.46
CA ASP A 40 -29.49 7.53 -5.85
C ASP A 40 -28.88 6.17 -5.46
N GLY A 41 -28.31 6.11 -4.25
CA GLY A 41 -27.66 4.91 -3.71
C GLY A 41 -26.26 4.65 -4.21
N LEU A 42 -25.69 5.51 -5.06
CA LEU A 42 -24.29 5.51 -5.54
C LEU A 42 -23.90 4.35 -6.47
N PHE A 43 -24.49 3.18 -6.35
CA PHE A 43 -24.15 1.98 -7.14
C PHE A 43 -25.41 1.29 -7.68
N THR A 44 -25.25 0.55 -8.77
CA THR A 44 -26.25 -0.36 -9.33
C THR A 44 -25.68 -1.77 -9.45
N ASP A 45 -26.49 -2.81 -9.43
CA ASP A 45 -26.00 -4.18 -9.59
C ASP A 45 -25.36 -4.42 -10.97
N ALA A 46 -25.77 -3.66 -11.98
CA ALA A 46 -25.17 -3.71 -13.31
C ALA A 46 -23.66 -3.32 -13.30
N ASP A 47 -23.25 -2.47 -12.37
CA ASP A 47 -21.85 -2.05 -12.23
C ASP A 47 -20.92 -3.21 -11.82
N PHE A 48 -21.48 -4.31 -11.34
CA PHE A 48 -20.78 -5.49 -10.82
C PHE A 48 -21.04 -6.77 -11.61
N ALA A 49 -21.75 -6.71 -12.74
CA ALA A 49 -22.22 -7.88 -13.47
C ALA A 49 -21.10 -8.85 -13.87
N ASP A 50 -19.93 -8.33 -14.25
CA ASP A 50 -18.74 -9.09 -14.64
C ASP A 50 -17.94 -9.69 -13.45
N TRP A 51 -18.31 -9.36 -12.20
CA TRP A 51 -17.65 -9.87 -11.00
C TRP A 51 -18.22 -11.20 -10.52
N TYR A 52 -19.34 -11.60 -11.06
CA TYR A 52 -20.10 -12.75 -10.61
C TYR A 52 -20.38 -13.71 -11.77
N PRO A 53 -20.38 -15.02 -11.54
CA PRO A 53 -20.79 -15.99 -12.54
C PRO A 53 -22.28 -15.82 -12.86
N ALA A 54 -22.66 -16.18 -14.10
CA ALA A 54 -24.05 -16.15 -14.54
C ALA A 54 -24.93 -17.16 -13.78
N ASP A 55 -24.34 -18.30 -13.40
CA ASP A 55 -25.03 -19.40 -12.74
C ASP A 55 -24.51 -19.64 -11.33
N GLY A 56 -25.39 -20.07 -10.43
CA GLY A 56 -25.05 -20.41 -9.05
C GLY A 56 -26.16 -20.02 -8.06
N ARG A 57 -25.89 -20.25 -6.77
CA ARG A 57 -26.77 -19.79 -5.70
C ARG A 57 -26.81 -18.24 -5.71
N ARG A 58 -27.97 -17.64 -5.74
CA ARG A 58 -28.12 -16.17 -5.67
C ARG A 58 -27.60 -15.66 -4.34
N GLY A 59 -26.68 -14.70 -4.40
CA GLY A 59 -26.15 -13.95 -3.26
C GLY A 59 -26.95 -12.69 -2.96
N LEU A 60 -26.31 -11.79 -2.23
CA LEU A 60 -26.85 -10.44 -1.98
C LEU A 60 -26.49 -9.50 -3.15
N SER A 61 -27.20 -8.38 -3.24
CA SER A 61 -26.89 -7.30 -4.18
C SER A 61 -25.49 -6.75 -3.93
N PRO A 62 -24.56 -6.80 -4.91
CA PRO A 62 -23.24 -6.23 -4.76
C PRO A 62 -23.26 -4.71 -4.62
N ALA A 63 -24.23 -4.03 -5.22
CA ALA A 63 -24.45 -2.60 -5.06
C ALA A 63 -24.78 -2.24 -3.60
N GLN A 64 -25.65 -3.03 -2.94
CA GLN A 64 -25.91 -2.86 -1.52
C GLN A 64 -24.68 -3.13 -0.66
N LEU A 65 -23.90 -4.17 -0.96
CA LEU A 65 -22.68 -4.49 -0.23
C LEU A 65 -21.59 -3.41 -0.38
N ALA A 66 -21.47 -2.83 -1.57
CA ALA A 66 -20.58 -1.70 -1.82
C ALA A 66 -21.01 -0.48 -0.98
N LEU A 67 -22.30 -0.17 -0.98
CA LEU A 67 -22.82 0.94 -0.19
C LEU A 67 -22.67 0.71 1.32
N VAL A 68 -22.93 -0.51 1.79
CA VAL A 68 -22.64 -0.89 3.20
C VAL A 68 -21.16 -0.69 3.52
N SER A 69 -20.25 -1.06 2.61
CA SER A 69 -18.82 -0.85 2.82
C SER A 69 -18.47 0.65 2.92
N VAL A 70 -19.06 1.50 2.07
CA VAL A 70 -18.88 2.96 2.17
C VAL A 70 -19.35 3.48 3.54
N LEU A 71 -20.55 3.11 3.99
CA LEU A 71 -21.09 3.52 5.27
C LEU A 71 -20.28 2.96 6.45
N GLN A 72 -19.82 1.70 6.34
CA GLN A 72 -18.98 1.05 7.33
C GLN A 72 -17.70 1.84 7.59
N TYR A 73 -17.01 2.22 6.53
CA TYR A 73 -15.76 2.97 6.64
C TYR A 73 -15.98 4.41 7.08
N ALA A 74 -17.04 5.06 6.58
CA ALA A 74 -17.39 6.42 6.99
C ALA A 74 -17.66 6.54 8.50
N GLU A 75 -18.23 5.49 9.10
CA GLU A 75 -18.52 5.44 10.53
C GLU A 75 -17.49 4.65 11.35
N ASN A 76 -16.43 4.14 10.71
CA ASN A 76 -15.36 3.34 11.34
C ASN A 76 -15.90 2.12 12.11
N LEU A 77 -16.77 1.34 11.49
CA LEU A 77 -17.38 0.16 12.05
C LEU A 77 -16.60 -1.11 11.68
N THR A 78 -16.60 -2.09 12.59
CA THR A 78 -16.17 -3.45 12.26
C THR A 78 -17.22 -4.16 11.41
N ASP A 79 -16.85 -5.28 10.75
CA ASP A 79 -17.79 -6.06 9.94
C ASP A 79 -19.04 -6.48 10.73
N ARG A 80 -18.88 -6.89 11.98
CA ARG A 80 -20.00 -7.26 12.86
C ARG A 80 -20.90 -6.06 13.14
N GLN A 81 -20.31 -4.91 13.48
CA GLN A 81 -21.08 -3.69 13.74
C GLN A 81 -21.81 -3.20 12.48
N ALA A 82 -21.17 -3.32 11.30
CA ALA A 82 -21.82 -2.96 10.04
C ALA A 82 -23.01 -3.89 9.72
N ALA A 83 -22.85 -5.20 9.89
CA ALA A 83 -23.94 -6.17 9.74
C ALA A 83 -25.09 -5.92 10.75
N ASP A 84 -24.77 -5.59 12.00
CA ASP A 84 -25.75 -5.20 13.00
C ASP A 84 -26.43 -3.86 12.65
N ALA A 85 -25.69 -2.90 12.07
CA ALA A 85 -26.26 -1.63 11.59
C ALA A 85 -27.28 -1.86 10.46
N VAL A 86 -26.98 -2.74 9.50
CA VAL A 86 -27.93 -3.13 8.45
C VAL A 86 -29.22 -3.71 9.05
N ARG A 87 -29.08 -4.55 10.09
CA ARG A 87 -30.23 -5.20 10.75
C ARG A 87 -31.06 -4.24 11.57
N CYS A 88 -30.43 -3.31 12.31
CA CYS A 88 -31.10 -2.56 13.38
C CYS A 88 -31.33 -1.08 13.07
N ARG A 89 -30.57 -0.47 12.16
CA ARG A 89 -30.61 0.98 11.93
C ARG A 89 -31.63 1.37 10.87
N LEU A 90 -32.51 2.26 11.21
CA LEU A 90 -33.57 2.76 10.31
C LEU A 90 -33.02 3.59 9.14
N ASP A 91 -31.99 4.40 9.38
CA ASP A 91 -31.33 5.19 8.35
C ASP A 91 -30.53 4.33 7.35
N TRP A 92 -29.93 3.23 7.81
CA TRP A 92 -29.27 2.27 6.93
C TRP A 92 -30.29 1.47 6.11
N LYS A 93 -31.40 1.02 6.73
CA LYS A 93 -32.49 0.37 5.98
C LYS A 93 -33.09 1.30 4.92
N TYR A 94 -33.24 2.57 5.24
CA TYR A 94 -33.65 3.59 4.28
C TYR A 94 -32.64 3.72 3.12
N CYS A 95 -31.35 3.83 3.45
CA CYS A 95 -30.28 3.98 2.46
C CYS A 95 -30.21 2.78 1.52
N LEU A 96 -30.35 1.58 2.06
CA LEU A 96 -30.22 0.31 1.34
C LEU A 96 -31.54 -0.15 0.68
N GLY A 97 -32.65 0.56 0.86
CA GLY A 97 -33.96 0.18 0.32
C GLY A 97 -34.51 -1.12 0.93
N LEU A 98 -34.26 -1.36 2.22
CA LEU A 98 -34.67 -2.58 2.92
C LEU A 98 -35.99 -2.40 3.67
N GLU A 99 -36.71 -3.51 3.82
CA GLU A 99 -37.87 -3.57 4.72
C GLU A 99 -37.43 -3.44 6.19
N LEU A 100 -38.33 -3.01 7.08
CA LEU A 100 -37.98 -2.85 8.49
C LEU A 100 -37.66 -4.16 9.19
N ASP A 101 -38.28 -5.24 8.77
CA ASP A 101 -38.08 -6.60 9.28
C ASP A 101 -37.00 -7.40 8.55
N ASP A 102 -36.31 -6.79 7.56
CA ASP A 102 -35.21 -7.44 6.89
C ASP A 102 -34.14 -7.91 7.90
N PRO A 103 -33.77 -9.21 7.92
CA PRO A 103 -32.88 -9.77 8.92
C PRO A 103 -31.41 -9.36 8.73
N GLY A 104 -31.07 -8.67 7.64
CA GLY A 104 -29.68 -8.38 7.25
C GLY A 104 -28.94 -9.64 6.80
N PHE A 105 -27.63 -9.65 7.02
CA PHE A 105 -26.75 -10.74 6.58
C PHE A 105 -25.65 -11.01 7.62
N ASP A 106 -24.96 -12.15 7.46
CA ASP A 106 -23.80 -12.49 8.29
C ASP A 106 -22.60 -11.62 7.92
N PHE A 107 -21.84 -11.17 8.91
CA PHE A 107 -20.69 -10.28 8.72
C PHE A 107 -19.60 -10.85 7.79
N THR A 108 -19.50 -12.19 7.63
CA THR A 108 -18.52 -12.83 6.74
C THR A 108 -18.74 -12.44 5.27
N VAL A 109 -19.97 -12.07 4.89
CA VAL A 109 -20.30 -11.60 3.54
C VAL A 109 -19.51 -10.35 3.16
N LEU A 110 -19.26 -9.43 4.11
CA LEU A 110 -18.44 -8.24 3.85
C LEU A 110 -16.98 -8.61 3.56
N SER A 111 -16.45 -9.60 4.26
CA SER A 111 -15.10 -10.09 4.00
C SER A 111 -15.00 -10.77 2.63
N GLU A 112 -16.00 -11.56 2.24
CA GLU A 112 -16.06 -12.20 0.92
C GLU A 112 -16.19 -11.14 -0.20
N PHE A 113 -17.03 -10.13 0.00
CA PHE A 113 -17.18 -9.02 -0.96
C PHE A 113 -15.86 -8.25 -1.14
N ARG A 114 -15.17 -7.89 -0.04
CA ARG A 114 -13.84 -7.26 -0.13
C ARG A 114 -12.81 -8.13 -0.84
N GLY A 115 -12.86 -9.45 -0.65
CA GLY A 115 -12.04 -10.39 -1.41
C GLY A 115 -12.25 -10.24 -2.92
N ARG A 116 -13.50 -10.08 -3.37
CA ARG A 116 -13.83 -9.82 -4.77
C ARG A 116 -13.36 -8.44 -5.26
N VAL A 117 -13.53 -7.40 -4.45
CA VAL A 117 -13.04 -6.04 -4.77
C VAL A 117 -11.52 -6.03 -4.93
N ALA A 118 -10.79 -6.87 -4.18
CA ALA A 118 -9.33 -6.96 -4.25
C ALA A 118 -8.79 -7.71 -5.49
N GLU A 119 -9.66 -8.30 -6.31
CA GLU A 119 -9.25 -9.02 -7.52
C GLU A 119 -9.04 -8.08 -8.71
N GLY A 120 -7.87 -8.17 -9.36
CA GLY A 120 -7.56 -7.39 -10.56
C GLY A 120 -7.61 -5.89 -10.33
N ASP A 121 -8.32 -5.19 -11.21
CA ASP A 121 -8.50 -3.73 -11.22
C ASP A 121 -9.82 -3.26 -10.59
N ARG A 122 -10.57 -4.15 -9.97
CA ARG A 122 -11.94 -3.88 -9.49
C ARG A 122 -12.00 -2.75 -8.47
N ALA A 123 -10.99 -2.63 -7.62
CA ALA A 123 -10.93 -1.53 -6.65
C ALA A 123 -10.79 -0.17 -7.33
N ASP A 124 -9.94 -0.07 -8.35
CA ASP A 124 -9.75 1.17 -9.12
C ASP A 124 -11.02 1.51 -9.93
N ARG A 125 -11.68 0.51 -10.51
CA ARG A 125 -12.97 0.67 -11.21
C ARG A 125 -14.06 1.16 -10.26
N LEU A 126 -14.12 0.63 -9.03
CA LEU A 126 -15.08 1.07 -8.03
C LEU A 126 -14.86 2.53 -7.63
N LEU A 127 -13.60 2.94 -7.43
CA LEU A 127 -13.27 4.33 -7.15
C LEU A 127 -13.65 5.23 -8.34
N ALA A 128 -13.30 4.85 -9.56
CA ALA A 128 -13.64 5.61 -10.76
C ALA A 128 -15.15 5.82 -10.89
N LEU A 129 -15.95 4.76 -10.65
CA LEU A 129 -17.40 4.84 -10.68
C LEU A 129 -17.97 5.85 -9.65
N VAL A 130 -17.45 5.83 -8.41
CA VAL A 130 -17.84 6.82 -7.39
C VAL A 130 -17.51 8.23 -7.85
N VAL A 131 -16.31 8.43 -8.37
CA VAL A 131 -15.84 9.74 -8.86
C VAL A 131 -16.70 10.23 -10.03
N ASP A 132 -17.09 9.35 -10.95
CA ASP A 132 -17.97 9.67 -12.06
C ASP A 132 -19.34 10.15 -11.57
N ARG A 133 -19.96 9.43 -10.63
CA ARG A 133 -21.24 9.81 -10.03
C ARG A 133 -21.17 11.15 -9.29
N LEU A 134 -20.06 11.40 -8.58
CA LEU A 134 -19.83 12.68 -7.91
C LEU A 134 -19.62 13.82 -8.92
N ALA A 135 -18.98 13.55 -10.05
CA ALA A 135 -18.82 14.52 -11.13
C ALA A 135 -20.17 14.85 -11.82
N GLU A 136 -21.00 13.82 -12.08
CA GLU A 136 -22.35 13.98 -12.59
C GLU A 136 -23.25 14.80 -11.64
N ALA A 137 -23.07 14.60 -10.32
CA ALA A 137 -23.75 15.39 -9.30
C ALA A 137 -23.17 16.82 -9.12
N GLY A 138 -22.15 17.21 -9.89
CA GLY A 138 -21.52 18.53 -9.82
C GLY A 138 -20.61 18.76 -8.62
N LEU A 139 -20.28 17.70 -7.86
CA LEU A 139 -19.43 17.77 -6.67
C LEU A 139 -17.94 17.67 -6.98
N VAL A 140 -17.57 17.16 -8.15
CA VAL A 140 -16.19 17.02 -8.61
C VAL A 140 -16.01 17.69 -9.97
N LYS A 141 -14.97 18.51 -10.11
CA LYS A 141 -14.60 19.16 -11.37
C LYS A 141 -13.42 18.44 -12.01
N ARG A 142 -13.60 17.93 -13.25
CA ARG A 142 -12.53 17.22 -13.98
C ARG A 142 -11.41 18.13 -14.48
N ARG A 143 -11.65 19.45 -14.55
CA ARG A 143 -10.67 20.48 -14.94
C ARG A 143 -10.37 21.46 -13.80
N GLY A 144 -10.56 21.03 -12.57
CA GLY A 144 -10.23 21.81 -11.38
C GLY A 144 -8.76 21.70 -10.98
N ARG A 145 -8.47 22.08 -9.74
CA ARG A 145 -7.16 21.88 -9.11
C ARG A 145 -7.15 20.53 -8.40
N VAL A 146 -6.02 19.83 -8.51
CA VAL A 146 -5.80 18.59 -7.74
C VAL A 146 -4.50 18.69 -6.96
N ARG A 147 -4.40 17.93 -5.88
CA ARG A 147 -3.15 17.75 -5.12
C ARG A 147 -2.88 16.28 -4.88
N THR A 148 -1.59 15.92 -4.85
CA THR A 148 -1.15 14.56 -4.51
C THR A 148 -0.16 14.60 -3.35
N ASP A 149 -0.38 13.70 -2.41
CA ASP A 149 0.57 13.40 -1.33
C ASP A 149 0.69 11.89 -1.13
N SER A 150 1.78 11.47 -0.50
CA SER A 150 2.04 10.07 -0.24
C SER A 150 1.92 9.72 1.25
N THR A 151 1.30 8.59 1.52
CA THR A 151 1.23 8.02 2.86
C THR A 151 1.80 6.61 2.92
N HIS A 152 2.11 6.12 4.13
CA HIS A 152 2.65 4.79 4.32
C HIS A 152 1.53 3.80 4.62
N VAL A 153 1.48 2.72 3.86
CA VAL A 153 0.56 1.60 4.10
C VAL A 153 1.34 0.43 4.66
N LEU A 154 0.97 -0.02 5.85
CA LEU A 154 1.58 -1.18 6.50
C LEU A 154 1.00 -2.46 5.90
N ALA A 155 1.87 -3.38 5.50
CA ALA A 155 1.43 -4.72 5.15
C ALA A 155 0.94 -5.47 6.39
N ALA A 156 -0.19 -6.17 6.27
CA ALA A 156 -0.76 -6.97 7.35
C ALA A 156 0.01 -8.29 7.55
N VAL A 157 1.33 -8.21 7.64
CA VAL A 157 2.23 -9.36 7.75
C VAL A 157 3.16 -9.23 8.96
N ARG A 158 3.50 -10.36 9.55
CA ARG A 158 4.51 -10.41 10.59
C ARG A 158 5.90 -10.19 9.99
N ARG A 159 6.72 -9.39 10.66
CA ARG A 159 8.14 -9.25 10.31
C ARG A 159 8.86 -10.57 10.56
N LEU A 160 9.52 -11.10 9.54
CA LEU A 160 10.33 -12.30 9.62
C LEU A 160 11.81 -11.93 9.75
N ASN A 161 12.55 -12.68 10.56
CA ASN A 161 14.02 -12.64 10.45
C ASN A 161 14.46 -13.43 9.22
N ARG A 162 15.73 -13.34 8.84
CA ARG A 162 16.23 -13.96 7.60
C ARG A 162 16.14 -15.49 7.60
N GLY A 163 16.34 -16.14 8.75
CA GLY A 163 16.19 -17.60 8.88
C GLY A 163 14.72 -18.01 8.74
N GLU A 164 13.80 -17.29 9.42
CA GLU A 164 12.36 -17.50 9.23
C GLU A 164 11.94 -17.27 7.78
N LEU A 165 12.45 -16.21 7.13
CA LEU A 165 12.09 -15.86 5.75
C LEU A 165 12.36 -17.01 4.79
N VAL A 166 13.57 -17.58 4.81
CA VAL A 166 13.91 -18.64 3.86
C VAL A 166 13.08 -19.90 4.10
N ALA A 167 12.93 -20.32 5.35
CA ALA A 167 12.17 -21.53 5.65
C ALA A 167 10.66 -21.37 5.42
N GLU A 168 10.08 -20.21 5.79
CA GLU A 168 8.67 -19.94 5.53
C GLU A 168 8.39 -19.79 4.04
N THR A 169 9.33 -19.24 3.26
CA THR A 169 9.21 -19.17 1.81
C THR A 169 9.19 -20.56 1.17
N LEU A 170 10.06 -21.45 1.62
CA LEU A 170 10.04 -22.84 1.15
C LEU A 170 8.75 -23.54 1.56
N ARG A 171 8.29 -23.38 2.81
CA ARG A 171 7.04 -23.94 3.29
C ARG A 171 5.85 -23.50 2.43
N CYS A 172 5.72 -22.21 2.12
CA CYS A 172 4.65 -21.71 1.25
C CYS A 172 4.73 -22.28 -0.19
N ALA A 173 5.94 -22.49 -0.70
CA ALA A 173 6.11 -23.12 -2.00
C ALA A 173 5.69 -24.60 -1.97
N LEU A 174 6.07 -25.34 -0.91
CA LEU A 174 5.67 -26.74 -0.74
C LEU A 174 4.15 -26.89 -0.60
N GLU A 175 3.46 -26.02 0.13
CA GLU A 175 2.00 -26.02 0.21
C GLU A 175 1.35 -25.85 -1.17
N ALA A 176 1.83 -24.90 -1.96
CA ALA A 176 1.28 -24.68 -3.29
C ALA A 176 1.58 -25.82 -4.28
N LEU A 177 2.76 -26.43 -4.16
CA LEU A 177 3.15 -27.61 -4.94
C LEU A 177 2.33 -28.84 -4.56
N ALA A 178 2.06 -29.04 -3.25
CA ALA A 178 1.20 -30.14 -2.77
C ALA A 178 -0.22 -30.03 -3.31
N LEU A 179 -0.78 -28.82 -3.38
CA LEU A 179 -2.12 -28.59 -3.92
C LEU A 179 -2.24 -28.91 -5.42
N LYS A 180 -1.14 -28.79 -6.18
CA LYS A 180 -1.15 -28.95 -7.64
C LYS A 180 -0.55 -30.26 -8.12
N GLY A 181 0.35 -30.88 -7.35
CA GLY A 181 1.07 -32.09 -7.73
C GLY A 181 1.51 -32.91 -6.52
N GLU A 182 0.55 -33.34 -5.67
CA GLU A 182 0.83 -34.04 -4.41
C GLU A 182 1.70 -35.29 -4.61
N GLY A 183 1.35 -36.17 -5.54
CA GLY A 183 2.11 -37.40 -5.80
C GLY A 183 3.53 -37.15 -6.31
N TRP A 184 3.73 -36.12 -7.12
CA TRP A 184 5.04 -35.73 -7.59
C TRP A 184 5.89 -35.17 -6.44
N LEU A 185 5.30 -34.30 -5.60
CA LEU A 185 6.01 -33.73 -4.45
C LEU A 185 6.38 -34.81 -3.41
N ALA A 186 5.48 -35.75 -3.16
CA ALA A 186 5.70 -36.83 -2.18
C ALA A 186 6.92 -37.71 -2.52
N ALA A 187 7.26 -37.84 -3.82
CA ALA A 187 8.45 -38.55 -4.27
C ALA A 187 9.77 -37.79 -4.05
N LEU A 188 9.69 -36.48 -3.81
CA LEU A 188 10.86 -35.59 -3.66
C LEU A 188 11.20 -35.29 -2.22
N VAL A 189 10.23 -35.32 -1.31
CA VAL A 189 10.41 -34.93 0.09
C VAL A 189 10.64 -36.14 0.97
N THR A 190 11.48 -35.97 2.01
CA THR A 190 11.73 -37.01 3.00
C THR A 190 10.94 -36.72 4.30
N PRO A 191 10.69 -37.74 5.16
CA PRO A 191 9.85 -37.54 6.35
C PRO A 191 10.32 -36.44 7.31
N ASP A 192 11.63 -36.17 7.38
CA ASP A 192 12.22 -35.11 8.22
C ASP A 192 11.85 -33.69 7.77
N TRP A 193 11.31 -33.52 6.55
CA TRP A 193 10.80 -32.23 6.09
C TRP A 193 9.53 -31.82 6.85
N ALA A 194 8.76 -32.77 7.34
CA ALA A 194 7.58 -32.48 8.16
C ALA A 194 7.94 -31.73 9.44
N ASP A 195 9.10 -32.04 10.03
CA ASP A 195 9.59 -31.34 11.24
C ASP A 195 9.98 -29.89 10.92
N ARG A 196 10.55 -29.63 9.73
CA ARG A 196 10.99 -28.31 9.31
C ARG A 196 9.87 -27.44 8.72
N TYR A 197 8.97 -28.03 7.92
CA TYR A 197 8.03 -27.30 7.08
C TYR A 197 6.55 -27.65 7.33
N GLY A 198 6.24 -28.64 8.15
CA GLY A 198 4.86 -29.07 8.43
C GLY A 198 4.02 -28.04 9.21
N ARG A 199 4.65 -26.99 9.72
CA ARG A 199 4.01 -25.89 10.48
C ARG A 199 4.60 -24.54 10.11
N PRO A 200 3.87 -23.41 10.28
CA PRO A 200 4.42 -22.09 10.10
C PRO A 200 5.72 -21.90 10.90
N VAL A 201 6.75 -21.42 10.23
CA VAL A 201 8.07 -21.23 10.83
C VAL A 201 8.03 -20.07 11.83
N ARG A 202 8.59 -20.28 13.02
CA ARG A 202 8.63 -19.32 14.11
C ARG A 202 10.03 -19.22 14.70
N TYR A 203 10.44 -18.02 15.09
CA TYR A 203 11.75 -17.72 15.65
C TYR A 203 12.14 -18.60 16.84
N ASP A 204 11.19 -18.86 17.72
CA ASP A 204 11.36 -19.68 18.92
C ASP A 204 11.70 -21.15 18.63
N ARG A 205 11.42 -21.62 17.42
CA ARG A 205 11.72 -22.99 16.95
C ARG A 205 13.01 -23.10 16.14
N LEU A 206 13.67 -21.99 15.84
CA LEU A 206 14.95 -22.00 15.14
C LEU A 206 16.07 -22.39 16.10
N PRO A 207 17.13 -23.06 15.59
CA PRO A 207 18.31 -23.34 16.39
C PRO A 207 18.91 -22.06 16.98
N ARG A 208 19.33 -22.14 18.24
CA ARG A 208 19.96 -21.01 18.94
C ARG A 208 21.47 -21.06 18.74
N GLY A 209 22.10 -19.87 18.62
CA GLY A 209 23.55 -19.74 18.39
C GLY A 209 23.89 -19.51 16.92
N GLY A 210 25.13 -19.04 16.65
CA GLY A 210 25.57 -18.66 15.31
C GLY A 210 25.71 -19.87 14.38
N ASP A 211 26.55 -20.85 14.75
CA ASP A 211 26.87 -21.98 13.89
C ASP A 211 25.70 -22.95 13.68
N PRO A 212 24.92 -23.36 14.74
CA PRO A 212 23.75 -24.20 14.54
C PRO A 212 22.69 -23.55 13.64
N LEU A 213 22.45 -22.23 13.77
CA LEU A 213 21.54 -21.51 12.92
C LEU A 213 22.01 -21.46 11.47
N ILE A 214 23.31 -21.19 11.24
CA ILE A 214 23.90 -21.18 9.89
C ILE A 214 23.78 -22.56 9.23
N ALA A 215 24.12 -23.63 9.96
CA ALA A 215 24.01 -25.00 9.45
C ALA A 215 22.55 -25.34 9.08
N TRP A 216 21.59 -24.93 9.91
CA TRP A 216 20.17 -25.14 9.66
C TRP A 216 19.69 -24.35 8.44
N VAL A 217 20.07 -23.06 8.31
CA VAL A 217 19.72 -22.21 7.16
C VAL A 217 20.32 -22.76 5.87
N LEU A 218 21.56 -23.30 5.90
CA LEU A 218 22.18 -23.92 4.72
C LEU A 218 21.43 -25.18 4.30
N ARG A 219 20.98 -26.02 5.26
CA ARG A 219 20.15 -27.18 4.95
C ARG A 219 18.83 -26.77 4.30
N VAL A 220 18.15 -25.74 4.84
CA VAL A 220 16.96 -25.16 4.19
C VAL A 220 17.28 -24.67 2.77
N GLY A 221 18.47 -24.09 2.59
CA GLY A 221 18.96 -23.66 1.28
C GLY A 221 19.09 -24.80 0.28
N GLU A 222 19.66 -25.94 0.71
CA GLU A 222 19.81 -27.15 -0.09
C GLU A 222 18.45 -27.77 -0.43
N ASP A 223 17.54 -27.87 0.56
CA ASP A 223 16.17 -28.36 0.36
C ASP A 223 15.43 -27.52 -0.72
N GLY A 224 15.54 -26.20 -0.66
CA GLY A 224 14.91 -25.33 -1.65
C GLY A 224 15.55 -25.41 -3.03
N LEU A 225 16.88 -25.60 -3.12
CA LEU A 225 17.54 -25.88 -4.40
C LEU A 225 17.11 -27.21 -5.00
N HIS A 226 16.93 -28.23 -4.16
CA HIS A 226 16.40 -29.52 -4.57
C HIS A 226 15.02 -29.36 -5.23
N ILE A 227 14.10 -28.66 -4.58
CA ILE A 227 12.75 -28.37 -5.12
C ILE A 227 12.86 -27.52 -6.40
N LEU A 228 13.67 -26.46 -6.43
CA LEU A 228 13.79 -25.62 -7.60
C LEU A 228 14.34 -26.42 -8.80
N ARG A 229 15.37 -27.25 -8.59
CA ARG A 229 15.89 -28.12 -9.67
C ARG A 229 14.84 -29.08 -10.18
N ALA A 230 14.07 -29.72 -9.29
CA ALA A 230 13.00 -30.62 -9.67
C ALA A 230 11.88 -29.91 -10.45
N VAL A 231 11.44 -28.73 -10.01
CA VAL A 231 10.40 -27.94 -10.70
C VAL A 231 10.84 -27.48 -12.10
N TYR A 232 12.15 -27.20 -12.27
CA TYR A 232 12.70 -26.77 -13.56
C TYR A 232 13.23 -27.90 -14.42
N HIS A 233 13.15 -29.14 -13.96
CA HIS A 233 13.43 -30.33 -14.76
C HIS A 233 12.36 -30.55 -15.84
N ASP A 234 12.73 -31.18 -16.96
CA ASP A 234 11.81 -31.37 -18.08
C ASP A 234 10.65 -32.33 -17.75
N ASP A 235 10.87 -33.27 -16.83
CA ASP A 235 9.84 -34.23 -16.36
C ASP A 235 8.89 -33.64 -15.31
N ALA A 236 9.05 -32.37 -14.94
CA ALA A 236 8.15 -31.75 -13.97
C ALA A 236 6.74 -31.57 -14.53
N PRO A 237 5.69 -31.80 -13.72
CA PRO A 237 4.33 -31.51 -14.15
C PRO A 237 4.17 -30.09 -14.67
N PRO A 238 3.37 -29.87 -15.73
CA PRO A 238 3.19 -28.55 -16.32
C PRO A 238 2.54 -27.57 -15.32
N GLY A 239 2.91 -26.30 -15.41
CA GLY A 239 2.33 -25.23 -14.62
C GLY A 239 2.84 -25.14 -13.17
N LEU A 240 3.85 -25.92 -12.76
CA LEU A 240 4.49 -25.75 -11.44
C LEU A 240 5.45 -24.56 -11.41
N ARG A 241 6.11 -24.28 -12.53
CA ARG A 241 7.05 -23.14 -12.67
C ARG A 241 6.34 -21.79 -12.52
N GLU A 242 5.09 -21.70 -12.98
CA GLU A 242 4.26 -20.49 -12.98
C GLU A 242 3.62 -20.19 -11.62
N LEU A 243 3.67 -21.12 -10.68
CA LEU A 243 3.16 -20.89 -9.34
C LEU A 243 3.86 -19.68 -8.69
N ARG A 244 3.07 -18.70 -8.25
CA ARG A 244 3.61 -17.48 -7.62
C ARG A 244 4.55 -17.79 -6.46
N SER A 245 4.21 -18.75 -5.62
CA SER A 245 5.05 -19.17 -4.49
C SER A 245 6.39 -19.78 -4.92
N VAL A 246 6.45 -20.49 -6.06
CA VAL A 246 7.69 -20.99 -6.64
C VAL A 246 8.55 -19.85 -7.20
N GLN A 247 7.93 -18.87 -7.85
CA GLN A 247 8.66 -17.67 -8.32
C GLN A 247 9.20 -16.84 -7.14
N VAL A 248 8.44 -16.72 -6.05
CA VAL A 248 8.90 -16.08 -4.81
C VAL A 248 10.05 -16.87 -4.20
N LEU A 249 9.96 -18.21 -4.13
CA LEU A 249 11.05 -19.08 -3.67
C LEU A 249 12.34 -18.82 -4.47
N ARG A 250 12.25 -18.81 -5.80
CA ARG A 250 13.41 -18.55 -6.68
C ARG A 250 14.05 -17.18 -6.40
N GLN A 251 13.23 -16.14 -6.24
CA GLN A 251 13.74 -14.79 -5.97
C GLN A 251 14.40 -14.70 -4.60
N VAL A 252 13.78 -15.25 -3.55
CA VAL A 252 14.35 -15.26 -2.20
C VAL A 252 15.66 -16.05 -2.17
N TRP A 253 15.78 -17.17 -2.91
CA TRP A 253 17.01 -17.94 -2.98
C TRP A 253 18.15 -17.14 -3.58
N VAL A 254 17.94 -16.46 -4.69
CA VAL A 254 18.94 -15.55 -5.28
C VAL A 254 19.34 -14.42 -4.31
N GLN A 255 18.39 -13.91 -3.54
CA GLN A 255 18.63 -12.83 -2.58
C GLN A 255 19.41 -13.29 -1.34
N GLN A 256 19.22 -14.53 -0.90
CA GLN A 256 19.74 -15.01 0.37
C GLN A 256 20.94 -15.95 0.25
N TYR A 257 21.13 -16.62 -0.91
CA TYR A 257 22.18 -17.61 -1.12
C TYR A 257 23.07 -17.28 -2.31
N TRP A 258 24.23 -17.92 -2.37
CA TRP A 258 25.17 -17.90 -3.49
C TRP A 258 26.06 -19.16 -3.45
N HIS A 259 26.68 -19.52 -4.55
CA HIS A 259 27.65 -20.64 -4.61
C HIS A 259 29.06 -20.09 -4.60
N ASP A 260 29.91 -20.67 -3.79
CA ASP A 260 31.35 -20.36 -3.82
C ASP A 260 32.05 -21.01 -5.02
N GLU A 261 33.38 -20.79 -5.15
CA GLU A 261 34.17 -21.33 -6.25
C GLU A 261 34.25 -22.87 -6.26
N ALA A 262 34.03 -23.50 -5.11
CA ALA A 262 33.92 -24.96 -4.97
C ALA A 262 32.50 -25.48 -5.24
N GLY A 263 31.57 -24.61 -5.64
CA GLY A 263 30.18 -24.96 -5.90
C GLY A 263 29.33 -25.20 -4.64
N GLN A 264 29.87 -24.90 -3.45
CA GLN A 264 29.15 -25.07 -2.20
C GLN A 264 28.19 -23.91 -1.96
N LEU A 265 27.00 -24.25 -1.48
CA LEU A 265 25.99 -23.24 -1.10
C LEU A 265 26.46 -22.44 0.12
N ARG A 266 26.36 -21.13 0.04
CA ARG A 266 26.70 -20.19 1.11
C ARG A 266 25.52 -19.27 1.38
N TRP A 267 25.30 -18.95 2.65
CA TRP A 267 24.34 -17.95 3.05
C TRP A 267 24.99 -16.56 2.97
N ARG A 268 24.34 -15.59 2.31
CA ARG A 268 24.89 -14.23 2.22
C ARG A 268 25.02 -13.62 3.60
N ALA A 269 26.16 -13.00 3.89
CA ALA A 269 26.40 -12.35 5.18
C ALA A 269 25.33 -11.29 5.49
N ALA A 270 24.92 -11.20 6.75
CA ALA A 270 24.08 -10.11 7.21
C ALA A 270 24.86 -8.79 7.07
N LYS A 271 24.18 -7.72 6.62
CA LYS A 271 24.77 -6.36 6.60
C LYS A 271 25.09 -5.97 8.05
N SER A 272 26.38 -5.96 8.40
CA SER A 272 26.82 -5.58 9.74
C SER A 272 26.45 -4.12 10.02
N THR A 273 25.87 -3.86 11.19
CA THR A 273 25.63 -2.50 11.68
C THR A 273 26.93 -1.71 11.87
N ARG A 274 28.04 -2.42 12.16
CA ARG A 274 29.39 -1.83 12.24
C ARG A 274 29.85 -1.30 10.89
N ASP A 275 29.63 -2.05 9.79
CA ASP A 275 29.98 -1.61 8.45
C ASP A 275 29.17 -0.39 7.99
N ARG A 276 27.91 -0.25 8.46
CA ARG A 276 27.11 0.95 8.22
C ARG A 276 27.64 2.19 8.95
N ALA A 277 28.02 2.05 10.21
CA ALA A 277 28.54 3.15 11.03
C ALA A 277 29.91 3.62 10.52
N SER A 278 30.83 2.70 10.21
CA SER A 278 32.16 2.98 9.68
C SER A 278 32.08 3.69 8.31
N ARG A 279 31.20 3.26 7.41
CA ARG A 279 31.02 3.88 6.08
C ARG A 279 30.39 5.25 6.14
N ARG A 280 29.50 5.49 7.11
CA ARG A 280 28.90 6.80 7.34
C ARG A 280 29.92 7.82 7.89
N ALA A 281 30.85 7.33 8.72
CA ALA A 281 31.94 8.15 9.28
C ALA A 281 33.03 8.50 8.26
N THR A 282 33.30 7.61 7.29
CA THR A 282 34.39 7.80 6.31
C THR A 282 33.95 8.41 4.98
N GLY A 283 32.65 8.63 4.75
CA GLY A 283 32.13 9.15 3.49
C GLY A 283 32.37 8.25 2.26
N GLN A 284 32.79 7.03 2.49
CA GLN A 284 33.26 6.11 1.46
C GLN A 284 32.08 5.61 0.61
N ARG A 285 32.07 5.99 -0.66
CA ARG A 285 31.18 5.42 -1.67
C ARG A 285 31.38 3.91 -1.72
N ASN A 286 30.32 3.19 -1.91
CA ASN A 286 30.23 1.73 -1.93
C ASN A 286 30.96 1.15 -3.17
N THR A 287 32.27 1.16 -3.16
CA THR A 287 33.06 0.30 -4.02
C THR A 287 33.02 -1.06 -3.35
N GLY A 288 32.34 -2.05 -3.95
CA GLY A 288 32.31 -3.43 -3.46
C GLY A 288 33.75 -3.90 -3.16
N LYS A 289 33.90 -4.71 -2.12
CA LYS A 289 35.20 -5.42 -1.94
C LYS A 289 35.44 -6.17 -3.24
N THR A 290 36.53 -5.87 -3.90
CA THR A 290 37.03 -6.65 -5.03
C THR A 290 37.91 -7.76 -4.46
N SER A 291 37.74 -8.97 -4.97
CA SER A 291 38.69 -10.06 -4.78
C SER A 291 40.06 -9.66 -5.36
N ALA A 292 41.09 -10.40 -5.01
CA ALA A 292 42.48 -10.15 -5.48
C ALA A 292 42.60 -9.96 -7.01
N ASP A 293 41.65 -10.51 -7.78
CA ASP A 293 41.58 -10.45 -9.24
C ASP A 293 40.77 -9.26 -9.79
N GLY A 294 40.41 -8.28 -8.95
CA GLY A 294 39.64 -7.10 -9.38
C GLY A 294 38.15 -7.36 -9.64
N ARG A 295 37.63 -8.58 -9.43
CA ARG A 295 36.22 -8.92 -9.56
C ARG A 295 35.46 -8.60 -8.26
N PRO A 296 34.17 -8.18 -8.33
CA PRO A 296 33.37 -8.00 -7.14
C PRO A 296 33.29 -9.32 -6.35
N ASP A 297 33.64 -9.30 -5.06
CA ASP A 297 33.44 -10.44 -4.17
C ASP A 297 31.96 -10.85 -4.16
N PRO A 298 31.62 -12.08 -4.62
CA PRO A 298 30.21 -12.52 -4.69
C PRO A 298 29.51 -12.51 -3.34
N ALA A 299 30.25 -12.69 -2.23
CA ALA A 299 29.72 -12.62 -0.87
C ALA A 299 29.33 -11.18 -0.49
N SER A 300 30.04 -10.19 -1.05
CA SER A 300 29.82 -8.76 -0.84
C SER A 300 29.03 -8.10 -1.98
N ALA A 301 28.84 -8.81 -3.12
CA ALA A 301 28.08 -8.30 -4.25
C ALA A 301 26.68 -7.93 -3.78
N ARG A 302 26.34 -6.65 -3.89
CA ARG A 302 24.96 -6.21 -3.70
C ARG A 302 24.12 -6.88 -4.77
N VAL A 303 23.11 -7.62 -4.33
CA VAL A 303 22.02 -7.96 -5.25
C VAL A 303 21.53 -6.65 -5.84
N PRO A 304 21.42 -6.50 -7.18
CA PRO A 304 21.02 -5.25 -7.82
C PRO A 304 19.74 -4.63 -7.25
N TRP A 305 18.92 -5.45 -6.59
CA TRP A 305 17.62 -5.08 -6.00
C TRP A 305 17.63 -5.08 -4.47
N SER A 306 18.71 -4.69 -3.82
CA SER A 306 18.82 -4.73 -2.35
C SER A 306 17.75 -3.91 -1.61
N THR A 307 17.15 -2.90 -2.25
CA THR A 307 16.01 -2.14 -1.74
C THR A 307 14.67 -2.82 -2.02
N MET A 308 14.65 -3.76 -2.94
CA MET A 308 13.47 -4.52 -3.37
C MET A 308 13.51 -5.97 -2.87
N GLU A 309 14.28 -6.26 -1.82
CA GLU A 309 14.30 -7.58 -1.19
C GLU A 309 12.93 -7.99 -0.68
N ILE A 310 12.52 -9.22 -0.98
CA ILE A 310 11.30 -9.81 -0.43
C ILE A 310 11.51 -10.00 1.08
N VAL A 311 10.59 -9.52 1.87
CA VAL A 311 10.65 -9.57 3.34
C VAL A 311 9.71 -10.60 3.94
N THR A 312 8.77 -11.11 3.14
CA THR A 312 7.82 -12.15 3.54
C THR A 312 7.22 -12.83 2.31
N PRO A 313 7.00 -14.16 2.33
CA PRO A 313 6.33 -14.87 1.24
C PRO A 313 4.81 -14.64 1.22
N HIS A 314 4.23 -14.18 2.34
CA HIS A 314 2.78 -13.96 2.47
C HIS A 314 2.31 -12.70 1.75
N ASP A 315 3.18 -11.73 1.60
CA ASP A 315 3.00 -10.52 0.80
C ASP A 315 4.31 -10.18 0.09
N PRO A 316 4.59 -10.83 -1.06
CA PRO A 316 5.88 -10.71 -1.75
C PRO A 316 6.12 -9.34 -2.38
N GLU A 317 5.12 -8.49 -2.46
CA GLU A 317 5.23 -7.12 -3.00
C GLU A 317 5.52 -6.09 -1.93
N ALA A 318 5.18 -6.39 -0.68
CA ALA A 318 5.55 -5.55 0.45
C ALA A 318 7.07 -5.45 0.59
N ARG A 319 7.57 -4.23 0.85
CA ARG A 319 9.01 -3.95 0.98
C ARG A 319 9.31 -3.23 2.28
N TYR A 320 10.52 -3.46 2.76
CA TYR A 320 11.04 -2.70 3.87
C TYR A 320 11.48 -1.31 3.42
N SER A 321 11.05 -0.30 4.15
CA SER A 321 11.49 1.08 3.96
C SER A 321 11.72 1.78 5.30
N GLN A 322 12.40 2.92 5.27
CA GLN A 322 12.66 3.73 6.44
C GLN A 322 12.61 5.22 6.07
N LYS A 323 12.09 6.03 6.99
CA LYS A 323 12.08 7.48 6.88
C LYS A 323 12.74 8.06 8.14
N VAL A 324 13.69 8.96 7.94
CA VAL A 324 14.29 9.73 9.03
C VAL A 324 13.54 11.04 9.14
N THR A 325 12.98 11.32 10.31
CA THR A 325 12.27 12.56 10.61
C THR A 325 12.95 13.26 11.78
N ALA A 326 12.57 14.50 12.08
CA ALA A 326 13.04 15.21 13.26
C ALA A 326 12.70 14.45 14.57
N ALA A 327 11.61 13.69 14.59
CA ALA A 327 11.20 12.84 15.71
C ALA A 327 11.94 11.49 15.78
N GLY A 328 12.90 11.23 14.87
CA GLY A 328 13.67 9.99 14.81
C GLY A 328 13.44 9.16 13.56
N GLN A 329 14.02 7.97 13.54
CA GLN A 329 13.89 7.02 12.44
C GLN A 329 12.62 6.20 12.63
N ARG A 330 11.78 6.16 11.59
CA ARG A 330 10.65 5.23 11.46
C ARG A 330 10.92 4.24 10.35
N ASP A 331 10.70 2.96 10.59
CA ASP A 331 10.80 1.90 9.61
C ASP A 331 9.48 1.12 9.54
N TRP A 332 9.14 0.65 8.33
CA TRP A 332 7.93 -0.13 8.09
C TRP A 332 8.15 -1.16 6.99
N ILE A 333 7.26 -2.15 6.94
CA ILE A 333 7.11 -3.09 5.83
C ILE A 333 5.76 -2.83 5.19
N GLY A 334 5.74 -2.62 3.89
CA GLY A 334 4.49 -2.38 3.15
C GLY A 334 4.71 -1.58 1.89
N TYR A 335 3.89 -0.55 1.75
CA TYR A 335 3.71 0.21 0.53
C TYR A 335 3.77 1.71 0.80
N ARG A 336 3.84 2.45 -0.27
CA ARG A 336 3.61 3.88 -0.32
C ARG A 336 2.40 4.12 -1.20
N ASP A 337 1.44 4.83 -0.67
CA ASP A 337 0.15 5.08 -1.29
C ASP A 337 0.07 6.57 -1.64
N HIS A 338 -0.04 6.86 -2.94
CA HIS A 338 -0.12 8.21 -3.48
C HIS A 338 -1.58 8.53 -3.74
N GLN A 339 -2.15 9.44 -2.95
CA GLN A 339 -3.55 9.84 -3.04
C GLN A 339 -3.66 11.18 -3.75
N THR A 340 -4.43 11.22 -4.82
CA THR A 340 -4.76 12.45 -5.53
C THR A 340 -6.17 12.87 -5.20
N GLU A 341 -6.33 14.09 -4.69
CA GLU A 341 -7.63 14.66 -4.35
C GLU A 341 -7.87 16.01 -5.04
N THR A 342 -9.13 16.35 -5.23
CA THR A 342 -9.51 17.70 -5.67
C THR A 342 -9.23 18.71 -4.57
N CYS A 343 -8.82 19.94 -4.93
CA CYS A 343 -8.53 21.00 -3.98
C CYS A 343 -9.03 22.38 -4.46
N ASP A 344 -10.18 22.39 -5.10
CA ASP A 344 -10.86 23.62 -5.48
C ASP A 344 -11.49 24.30 -4.26
N GLU A 345 -11.44 25.64 -4.20
CA GLU A 345 -11.99 26.40 -3.07
C GLU A 345 -13.54 26.27 -2.94
N THR A 346 -14.21 25.99 -4.04
CA THR A 346 -15.69 26.00 -4.13
C THR A 346 -16.32 24.60 -4.13
N SER A 347 -15.54 23.55 -4.02
CA SER A 347 -16.00 22.16 -4.07
C SER A 347 -15.42 21.37 -2.90
N PRO A 348 -16.06 20.29 -2.45
CA PRO A 348 -15.46 19.41 -1.46
C PRO A 348 -14.19 18.73 -2.02
N ASN A 349 -13.24 18.47 -1.13
CA ASN A 349 -12.07 17.67 -1.48
C ASN A 349 -12.48 16.21 -1.57
N VAL A 350 -12.21 15.60 -2.72
CA VAL A 350 -12.55 14.20 -3.01
C VAL A 350 -11.30 13.50 -3.53
N ILE A 351 -10.96 12.35 -2.96
CA ILE A 351 -9.92 11.48 -3.51
C ILE A 351 -10.45 10.92 -4.83
N VAL A 352 -9.79 11.31 -5.93
CA VAL A 352 -10.19 10.91 -7.28
C VAL A 352 -9.35 9.76 -7.81
N GLN A 353 -8.18 9.51 -7.20
CA GLN A 353 -7.28 8.46 -7.64
C GLN A 353 -6.32 8.05 -6.52
N VAL A 354 -5.89 6.79 -6.58
CA VAL A 354 -4.89 6.21 -5.68
C VAL A 354 -3.89 5.39 -6.49
N VAL A 355 -2.59 5.61 -6.29
CA VAL A 355 -1.51 4.81 -6.87
C VAL A 355 -0.66 4.23 -5.76
N THR A 356 -0.65 2.90 -5.66
CA THR A 356 0.13 2.19 -4.64
C THR A 356 1.43 1.66 -5.22
N ARG A 357 2.54 1.95 -4.53
CA ARG A 357 3.89 1.55 -4.93
C ARG A 357 4.61 0.81 -3.78
N PRO A 358 5.59 -0.06 -4.08
CA PRO A 358 6.45 -0.61 -3.05
C PRO A 358 7.11 0.48 -2.21
N ALA A 359 7.14 0.32 -0.88
CA ALA A 359 7.58 1.35 0.06
C ALA A 359 8.92 2.06 -0.23
N PRO A 360 9.98 1.42 -0.82
CA PRO A 360 11.24 2.08 -1.13
C PRO A 360 11.23 2.99 -2.36
N GLN A 361 10.22 2.88 -3.22
CA GLN A 361 10.14 3.73 -4.42
C GLN A 361 9.94 5.18 -4.03
N GLN A 362 10.54 6.09 -4.81
CA GLN A 362 10.43 7.52 -4.55
C GLN A 362 9.10 8.06 -5.07
N ASP A 363 8.66 9.20 -4.51
CA ASP A 363 7.39 9.82 -4.88
C ASP A 363 7.36 10.19 -6.37
N ILE A 364 8.48 10.66 -6.91
CA ILE A 364 8.62 11.01 -8.34
C ILE A 364 8.37 9.81 -9.27
N ASP A 365 8.70 8.58 -8.83
CA ASP A 365 8.52 7.38 -9.65
C ASP A 365 7.03 7.04 -9.90
N ALA A 366 6.13 7.59 -9.08
CA ALA A 366 4.69 7.38 -9.21
C ALA A 366 4.01 8.41 -10.14
N LEU A 367 4.67 9.54 -10.41
CA LEU A 367 4.03 10.70 -11.03
C LEU A 367 3.47 10.41 -12.43
N ASP A 368 4.22 9.69 -13.27
CA ASP A 368 3.77 9.33 -14.61
C ASP A 368 2.53 8.45 -14.61
N ASP A 369 2.46 7.48 -13.69
CA ASP A 369 1.27 6.64 -13.54
C ASP A 369 0.08 7.43 -13.00
N ILE A 370 0.32 8.38 -12.10
CA ILE A 370 -0.71 9.28 -11.59
C ILE A 370 -1.32 10.08 -12.75
N HIS A 371 -0.51 10.73 -13.57
CA HIS A 371 -0.99 11.51 -14.70
C HIS A 371 -1.69 10.64 -15.75
N ARG A 372 -1.14 9.46 -16.05
CA ARG A 372 -1.73 8.50 -16.98
C ARG A 372 -3.13 8.07 -16.54
N GLN A 373 -3.32 7.77 -15.25
CA GLN A 373 -4.61 7.35 -14.73
C GLN A 373 -5.60 8.52 -14.66
N LEU A 374 -5.17 9.71 -14.23
CA LEU A 374 -6.00 10.91 -14.27
C LEU A 374 -6.55 11.16 -15.67
N THR A 375 -5.67 11.11 -16.68
CA THR A 375 -6.05 11.31 -18.09
C THR A 375 -7.03 10.22 -18.56
N ARG A 376 -6.79 8.95 -18.20
CA ARG A 376 -7.72 7.84 -18.53
C ARG A 376 -9.11 8.02 -17.92
N GLN A 377 -9.19 8.63 -16.74
CA GLN A 377 -10.44 8.97 -16.06
C GLN A 377 -11.04 10.28 -16.55
N GLY A 378 -10.48 10.93 -17.57
CA GLY A 378 -10.94 12.20 -18.13
C GLY A 378 -10.63 13.41 -17.25
N PHE A 379 -9.68 13.30 -16.31
CA PHE A 379 -9.19 14.45 -15.56
C PHE A 379 -8.06 15.15 -16.34
N HIS A 380 -8.23 16.45 -16.54
CA HIS A 380 -7.24 17.35 -17.11
C HIS A 380 -7.12 18.57 -16.19
N PRO A 381 -6.47 18.40 -15.02
CA PRO A 381 -6.41 19.46 -14.03
C PRO A 381 -5.69 20.70 -14.55
N LEU A 382 -6.21 21.87 -14.20
CA LEU A 382 -5.58 23.17 -14.52
C LEU A 382 -4.27 23.35 -13.74
N GLU A 383 -4.17 22.73 -12.56
CA GLU A 383 -2.98 22.73 -11.71
C GLU A 383 -2.93 21.44 -10.91
N HIS A 384 -1.76 20.80 -10.89
CA HIS A 384 -1.48 19.66 -10.02
C HIS A 384 -0.46 20.05 -8.96
N VAL A 385 -0.91 20.19 -7.73
CA VAL A 385 -0.08 20.58 -6.58
C VAL A 385 0.52 19.34 -5.91
N VAL A 386 1.83 19.34 -5.73
CA VAL A 386 2.57 18.21 -5.13
C VAL A 386 3.61 18.71 -4.13
N ASP A 387 4.14 17.82 -3.28
CA ASP A 387 5.27 18.13 -2.41
C ASP A 387 6.61 18.09 -3.18
N GLY A 388 7.72 18.54 -2.53
CA GLY A 388 9.06 18.57 -3.15
C GLY A 388 9.60 17.17 -3.50
N GLY A 389 8.96 16.09 -3.05
CA GLY A 389 9.28 14.70 -3.40
C GLY A 389 9.05 14.36 -4.85
N TYR A 390 8.07 15.01 -5.47
CA TYR A 390 7.65 14.79 -6.86
C TYR A 390 8.32 15.79 -7.85
N VAL A 391 8.94 16.86 -7.34
CA VAL A 391 9.36 17.98 -8.20
C VAL A 391 10.81 17.86 -8.62
N THR A 392 11.03 17.82 -9.93
CA THR A 392 12.32 18.04 -10.61
C THR A 392 12.07 18.82 -11.89
N PRO A 393 13.08 19.45 -12.50
CA PRO A 393 12.92 20.10 -13.81
C PRO A 393 12.33 19.14 -14.86
N ASP A 394 12.83 17.91 -14.89
CA ASP A 394 12.37 16.89 -15.85
C ASP A 394 10.91 16.50 -15.61
N SER A 395 10.48 16.34 -14.34
CA SER A 395 9.09 16.00 -14.04
C SER A 395 8.11 17.10 -14.39
N ILE A 396 8.48 18.37 -14.20
CA ILE A 396 7.66 19.52 -14.62
C ILE A 396 7.51 19.53 -16.14
N HIS A 397 8.62 19.37 -16.84
CA HIS A 397 8.66 19.37 -18.31
C HIS A 397 7.83 18.21 -18.89
N GLN A 398 8.02 17.01 -18.36
CA GLN A 398 7.27 15.82 -18.77
C GLN A 398 5.77 15.95 -18.50
N ALA A 399 5.38 16.46 -17.33
CA ALA A 399 3.97 16.69 -16.99
C ALA A 399 3.29 17.65 -17.98
N ALA A 400 3.98 18.74 -18.33
CA ALA A 400 3.46 19.73 -19.26
C ALA A 400 3.40 19.20 -20.70
N LEU A 401 4.46 18.54 -21.19
CA LEU A 401 4.53 18.13 -22.60
C LEU A 401 3.75 16.84 -22.90
N THR A 402 3.79 15.87 -21.98
CA THR A 402 3.19 14.54 -22.23
C THR A 402 1.72 14.51 -21.84
N TRP A 403 1.36 15.22 -20.76
CA TRP A 403 0.05 15.10 -20.14
C TRP A 403 -0.79 16.37 -20.19
N ASP A 404 -0.21 17.51 -20.63
CA ASP A 404 -0.83 18.84 -20.57
C ASP A 404 -1.31 19.21 -19.16
N ILE A 405 -0.49 18.83 -18.15
CA ILE A 405 -0.78 19.06 -16.73
C ILE A 405 0.30 19.98 -16.13
N PRO A 406 -0.03 21.23 -15.76
CA PRO A 406 0.88 22.11 -15.04
C PRO A 406 1.16 21.57 -13.62
N LEU A 407 2.42 21.19 -13.36
CA LEU A 407 2.86 20.67 -12.08
C LEU A 407 3.38 21.80 -11.19
N LEU A 408 2.85 21.93 -9.98
CA LEU A 408 3.23 22.96 -9.01
C LEU A 408 3.73 22.30 -7.72
N GLY A 409 4.88 22.75 -7.22
CA GLY A 409 5.39 22.28 -5.95
C GLY A 409 6.67 22.98 -5.52
N PRO A 410 7.09 22.84 -4.27
CA PRO A 410 8.29 23.47 -3.75
C PRO A 410 9.54 22.87 -4.38
N VAL A 411 10.44 23.73 -4.80
CA VAL A 411 11.76 23.30 -5.29
C VAL A 411 12.56 22.75 -4.10
N ARG A 412 13.13 21.55 -4.25
CA ARG A 412 13.98 20.95 -3.21
C ARG A 412 15.17 21.86 -2.91
N GLU A 413 15.47 21.98 -1.61
CA GLU A 413 16.72 22.60 -1.17
C GLU A 413 17.92 21.87 -1.80
N ASP A 414 18.96 22.62 -2.15
CA ASP A 414 20.19 22.02 -2.66
C ASP A 414 20.95 21.33 -1.51
N PRO A 415 21.04 19.98 -1.51
CA PRO A 415 21.75 19.24 -0.46
C PRO A 415 23.27 19.53 -0.46
N GLN A 416 23.78 20.21 -1.48
CA GLN A 416 25.18 20.61 -1.60
C GLN A 416 25.42 22.06 -1.22
N ALA A 417 24.39 22.84 -0.89
CA ALA A 417 24.50 24.26 -0.55
C ALA A 417 25.59 24.53 0.50
N ALA A 418 25.61 23.73 1.58
CA ALA A 418 26.64 23.83 2.62
C ALA A 418 28.05 23.45 2.13
N ARG A 419 28.20 22.66 1.05
CA ARG A 419 29.48 22.20 0.53
C ARG A 419 30.01 23.07 -0.61
N ARG A 420 29.14 23.86 -1.23
CA ARG A 420 29.44 24.72 -2.39
C ARG A 420 28.84 26.12 -2.19
N PRO A 421 29.31 26.89 -1.20
CA PRO A 421 28.84 28.25 -1.00
C PRO A 421 29.17 29.09 -2.23
N GLY A 422 28.22 29.92 -2.68
CA GLY A 422 28.34 30.71 -3.91
C GLY A 422 27.84 30.02 -5.20
N PHE A 423 27.34 28.78 -5.10
CA PHE A 423 26.73 28.01 -6.18
C PHE A 423 25.41 27.39 -5.74
N THR A 424 24.72 28.04 -4.83
CA THR A 424 23.35 27.68 -4.47
C THR A 424 22.36 28.24 -5.48
N LYS A 425 21.15 27.75 -5.51
CA LYS A 425 20.10 28.26 -6.41
C LYS A 425 19.86 29.78 -6.25
N GLU A 426 20.09 30.30 -5.05
CA GLU A 426 19.93 31.71 -4.68
C GLU A 426 21.09 32.59 -5.17
N ASP A 427 22.23 31.99 -5.49
CA ASP A 427 23.40 32.70 -6.02
C ASP A 427 23.30 32.96 -7.52
N PHE A 428 22.29 32.41 -8.20
CA PHE A 428 22.06 32.62 -9.63
C PHE A 428 21.00 33.69 -9.84
N HIS A 429 21.34 34.66 -10.69
CA HIS A 429 20.41 35.69 -11.16
C HIS A 429 19.85 35.28 -12.51
N ILE A 430 18.51 35.17 -12.60
CA ILE A 430 17.80 34.86 -13.84
C ILE A 430 17.27 36.16 -14.42
N ASP A 431 17.77 36.53 -15.59
CA ASP A 431 17.21 37.59 -16.42
C ASP A 431 16.13 36.99 -17.32
N TRP A 432 14.88 37.22 -16.94
CA TRP A 432 13.73 36.65 -17.61
C TRP A 432 13.45 37.23 -18.99
N ASP A 433 13.83 38.53 -19.18
CA ASP A 433 13.59 39.23 -20.43
C ASP A 433 14.57 38.76 -21.53
N ASN A 434 15.84 38.61 -21.16
CA ASN A 434 16.88 38.12 -22.04
C ASN A 434 17.08 36.61 -22.02
N ARG A 435 16.32 35.90 -21.18
CA ARG A 435 16.44 34.43 -20.97
C ARG A 435 17.86 33.97 -20.68
N THR A 436 18.57 34.73 -19.85
CA THR A 436 19.95 34.43 -19.47
C THR A 436 20.07 34.15 -17.99
N LEU A 437 20.98 33.24 -17.66
CA LEU A 437 21.33 32.89 -16.28
C LEU A 437 22.76 33.38 -16.00
N THR A 438 22.93 34.26 -15.01
CA THR A 438 24.24 34.72 -14.57
C THR A 438 24.50 34.21 -13.14
N SER A 439 25.67 33.57 -12.93
CA SER A 439 26.17 33.26 -11.62
C SER A 439 27.08 34.36 -11.12
N GLY A 440 26.75 34.98 -10.00
CA GLY A 440 27.63 35.92 -9.31
C GLY A 440 28.36 35.23 -8.19
N PRO A 441 29.70 35.09 -8.18
CA PRO A 441 30.40 34.70 -6.98
C PRO A 441 30.25 35.83 -5.97
N ARG A 442 29.38 35.67 -4.98
CA ARG A 442 29.46 36.49 -3.76
C ARG A 442 30.81 36.18 -3.10
N ARG A 443 31.75 37.12 -3.21
CA ARG A 443 32.99 37.06 -2.43
C ARG A 443 32.64 37.03 -0.95
N LEU A 444 33.00 35.94 -0.29
CA LEU A 444 32.99 35.91 1.16
C LEU A 444 33.98 36.95 1.66
N PRO A 445 33.62 37.83 2.63
CA PRO A 445 34.56 38.73 3.26
C PRO A 445 35.68 37.91 3.92
N GLY A 446 36.92 38.08 3.47
CA GLY A 446 38.08 37.41 4.06
C GLY A 446 38.76 36.34 3.21
N SER A 447 38.28 36.04 2.02
CA SER A 447 38.99 35.12 1.11
C SER A 447 40.29 35.75 0.60
N PRO A 448 41.45 35.07 0.67
CA PRO A 448 42.70 35.58 0.13
C PRO A 448 42.57 35.79 -1.38
N ARG A 449 43.16 36.92 -1.86
CA ARG A 449 43.23 37.19 -3.29
C ARG A 449 44.04 36.05 -3.95
N PRO A 450 43.52 35.37 -5.01
CA PRO A 450 44.41 34.55 -5.84
C PRO A 450 45.48 35.46 -6.41
N GLY A 451 46.73 35.07 -6.26
CA GLY A 451 47.87 35.74 -6.90
C GLY A 451 47.65 35.78 -8.43
N PRO A 452 48.38 36.67 -9.13
CA PRO A 452 48.27 36.78 -10.59
C PRO A 452 48.61 35.42 -11.21
N VAL A 453 47.62 34.83 -11.88
CA VAL A 453 47.77 33.61 -12.66
C VAL A 453 48.24 34.05 -14.04
N ASP A 454 49.46 33.65 -14.37
CA ASP A 454 50.06 33.87 -15.70
C ASP A 454 49.14 33.26 -16.78
N HIS A 455 48.80 34.10 -17.77
CA HIS A 455 47.98 33.75 -18.89
C HIS A 455 48.79 32.87 -19.88
N ALA A 456 48.77 31.57 -19.72
CA ALA A 456 49.01 30.65 -20.83
C ALA A 456 47.63 30.24 -21.38
N GLY A 457 47.40 30.60 -22.63
CA GLY A 457 46.11 30.53 -23.31
C GLY A 457 45.56 29.11 -23.44
N GLY A 458 44.56 28.81 -22.66
CA GLY A 458 43.65 27.69 -22.87
C GLY A 458 42.26 28.23 -23.27
N PRO A 459 41.49 27.53 -24.13
CA PRO A 459 40.23 28.08 -24.65
C PRO A 459 39.25 28.26 -23.47
N ARG A 460 38.76 29.51 -23.33
CA ARG A 460 37.60 29.79 -22.48
C ARG A 460 36.45 28.90 -22.99
N LYS A 461 36.08 27.90 -22.17
CA LYS A 461 34.76 27.29 -22.33
C LYS A 461 33.72 28.37 -22.03
N GLN A 462 33.20 28.98 -23.09
CA GLN A 462 31.91 29.66 -22.99
C GLN A 462 30.93 28.64 -22.46
N MET A 463 30.43 28.85 -21.23
CA MET A 463 29.24 28.14 -20.77
C MET A 463 28.15 28.56 -21.76
N ASN A 464 27.69 27.59 -22.54
CA ASN A 464 26.58 27.76 -23.45
C ASN A 464 25.40 28.39 -22.68
N THR A 465 24.96 29.54 -23.16
CA THR A 465 23.66 30.09 -22.83
C THR A 465 22.63 29.15 -23.44
N ALA A 466 22.22 28.13 -22.65
CA ALA A 466 21.11 27.32 -23.08
C ALA A 466 19.83 28.18 -23.01
N PRO A 467 18.99 28.15 -24.03
CA PRO A 467 17.69 28.80 -23.96
C PRO A 467 16.91 28.20 -22.80
N VAL A 468 16.43 29.04 -21.91
CA VAL A 468 15.58 28.64 -20.80
C VAL A 468 14.19 28.36 -21.36
N ASP A 469 13.81 27.11 -21.41
CA ASP A 469 12.52 26.67 -21.92
C ASP A 469 11.37 27.07 -20.97
N HIS A 470 10.17 27.29 -21.51
CA HIS A 470 8.99 27.76 -20.76
C HIS A 470 8.63 26.90 -19.53
N GLY A 471 8.97 25.62 -19.54
CA GLY A 471 8.74 24.72 -18.39
C GLY A 471 9.53 25.09 -17.13
N VAL A 472 10.75 25.59 -17.25
CA VAL A 472 11.60 26.05 -16.15
C VAL A 472 11.11 27.39 -15.57
N LEU A 473 10.45 28.19 -16.40
CA LEU A 473 9.88 29.49 -16.05
C LEU A 473 8.75 29.40 -15.03
N TYR A 474 7.92 28.34 -15.10
CA TYR A 474 6.80 28.14 -14.18
C TYR A 474 7.26 27.80 -12.74
N ALA A 475 8.31 27.00 -12.61
CA ALA A 475 8.83 26.60 -11.30
C ALA A 475 9.41 27.77 -10.48
N ALA A 476 9.99 28.76 -11.16
CA ALA A 476 10.64 29.88 -10.48
C ALA A 476 9.68 31.00 -10.04
N ARG A 477 8.49 31.10 -10.66
CA ARG A 477 7.44 32.05 -10.20
C ARG A 477 6.69 31.57 -8.96
N SER A 478 6.81 30.31 -8.58
CA SER A 478 6.15 29.73 -7.40
C SER A 478 6.94 29.94 -6.10
N THR A 479 7.45 31.13 -5.87
CA THR A 479 7.99 31.49 -4.55
C THR A 479 6.85 31.79 -3.60
N LYS A 480 6.75 30.95 -2.56
CA LYS A 480 5.87 31.09 -1.38
C LYS A 480 4.42 30.62 -1.57
N VAL A 481 4.24 29.33 -1.82
CA VAL A 481 3.06 28.67 -1.23
C VAL A 481 3.44 28.35 0.23
N PRO A 482 2.79 28.93 1.24
CA PRO A 482 3.11 28.62 2.63
C PRO A 482 2.87 27.14 2.86
N CYS A 483 3.86 26.44 3.41
CA CYS A 483 3.78 25.03 3.81
C CYS A 483 2.64 24.72 4.81
N SER A 484 2.01 25.75 5.35
CA SER A 484 0.86 25.66 6.25
C SER A 484 -0.42 25.07 5.62
N PHE A 485 -0.50 24.99 4.28
CA PHE A 485 -1.66 24.40 3.62
C PHE A 485 -1.66 22.87 3.57
N LEU A 486 -0.51 22.22 3.79
CA LEU A 486 -0.41 20.75 3.78
C LEU A 486 -0.77 20.11 5.15
N HIS A 487 -0.99 20.90 6.19
CA HIS A 487 -1.27 20.43 7.55
C HIS A 487 -2.58 20.94 8.14
N HIS A 488 -3.51 21.43 7.32
CA HIS A 488 -4.85 21.58 7.86
C HIS A 488 -5.45 20.19 8.06
N PRO A 489 -5.83 19.83 9.30
CA PRO A 489 -6.69 18.68 9.53
C PRO A 489 -7.94 18.92 8.68
N LEU A 490 -8.42 17.86 8.02
CA LEU A 490 -9.71 17.84 7.36
C LEU A 490 -10.72 18.61 8.25
N PRO A 491 -11.56 19.48 7.67
CA PRO A 491 -12.60 20.10 8.44
C PRO A 491 -13.35 18.97 9.15
N SER A 492 -13.20 18.93 10.46
CA SER A 492 -13.96 18.03 11.31
C SER A 492 -15.41 18.29 10.95
N PHE A 493 -16.08 17.29 10.37
CA PHE A 493 -17.52 17.25 10.38
C PHE A 493 -17.94 17.67 11.78
N PRO A 494 -18.88 18.58 11.95
CA PRO A 494 -19.29 19.04 13.25
C PRO A 494 -19.53 17.79 14.09
N SER A 495 -18.69 17.60 15.09
CA SER A 495 -18.77 16.48 16.01
C SER A 495 -20.18 16.50 16.55
N LEU A 496 -21.00 15.54 16.13
CA LEU A 496 -22.20 15.18 16.84
C LEU A 496 -21.71 14.81 18.24
N ARG A 497 -21.78 15.78 19.16
CA ARG A 497 -21.54 15.56 20.58
C ARG A 497 -22.39 14.36 20.96
N ARG A 498 -21.74 13.28 21.32
CA ARG A 498 -22.39 12.14 21.97
C ARG A 498 -23.18 12.71 23.15
N PRO A 499 -24.48 12.50 23.27
CA PRO A 499 -25.16 12.78 24.52
C PRO A 499 -24.46 11.93 25.58
N ALA A 500 -23.98 12.59 26.62
CA ALA A 500 -23.39 11.94 27.77
C ALA A 500 -24.48 11.06 28.40
N TRP A 501 -24.36 9.76 28.20
CA TRP A 501 -25.16 8.79 28.90
C TRP A 501 -24.73 8.79 30.36
N ARG A 502 -25.48 9.45 31.23
CA ARG A 502 -25.33 9.35 32.69
C ARG A 502 -26.02 8.06 33.13
N PRO A 503 -25.33 7.14 33.82
CA PRO A 503 -26.00 6.03 34.44
C PRO A 503 -26.84 6.56 35.59
N SER A 504 -28.18 6.43 35.47
CA SER A 504 -29.12 6.71 36.56
C SER A 504 -29.07 5.56 37.55
N ALA A 505 -28.88 5.97 38.82
CA ALA A 505 -29.29 5.38 40.09
C ALA A 505 -29.34 3.84 40.23
N ARG A 506 -28.54 3.42 41.18
CA ARG A 506 -28.60 2.11 41.89
C ARG A 506 -30.04 1.76 42.28
N MET A 507 -30.46 0.55 41.91
CA MET A 507 -31.53 -0.16 42.65
C MET A 507 -30.92 -1.11 43.68
N PRO A 508 -31.64 -1.39 44.79
CA PRO A 508 -31.03 -2.05 45.96
C PRO A 508 -30.90 -3.57 45.77
N ARG A 509 -29.90 -4.11 46.45
CA ARG A 509 -29.68 -5.56 46.61
C ARG A 509 -30.79 -6.14 47.45
N GLU A 510 -31.53 -7.12 46.94
CA GLU A 510 -32.22 -8.10 47.77
C GLU A 510 -31.46 -9.42 47.74
N THR A 511 -31.03 -9.79 48.91
CA THR A 511 -30.52 -11.12 49.28
C THR A 511 -31.69 -12.08 49.40
N LYS A 512 -31.63 -13.25 48.75
CA LYS A 512 -32.17 -14.50 49.30
C LYS A 512 -31.50 -15.74 48.69
N SER A 513 -31.09 -16.56 49.58
CA SER A 513 -30.47 -17.89 49.51
C SER A 513 -31.41 -19.00 49.04
N ALA A 514 -30.81 -20.07 48.59
CA ALA A 514 -31.09 -21.52 48.73
C ALA A 514 -31.10 -22.22 47.38
N ALA A 515 -30.06 -22.97 47.12
CA ALA A 515 -29.93 -24.41 47.19
C ALA A 515 -31.01 -25.22 46.43
N TRP A 516 -30.54 -25.97 45.41
CA TRP A 516 -30.83 -27.40 45.21
C TRP A 516 -30.12 -27.91 43.94
N LEU A 517 -29.16 -28.84 44.14
CA LEU A 517 -28.78 -29.94 43.25
C LEU A 517 -29.62 -31.17 43.67
N PRO A 518 -29.82 -32.23 42.88
CA PRO A 518 -28.75 -32.95 42.19
C PRO A 518 -29.12 -33.71 40.88
N SER A 519 -28.07 -34.21 40.29
CA SER A 519 -27.77 -35.55 39.75
C SER A 519 -28.21 -35.97 38.35
N SER A 520 -27.16 -36.30 37.62
CA SER A 520 -26.86 -37.54 36.88
C SER A 520 -27.54 -37.75 35.53
N SER A 521 -26.78 -37.89 34.46
CA SER A 521 -26.17 -39.14 34.00
C SER A 521 -25.59 -39.00 32.56
N ARG A 522 -24.33 -39.41 32.48
CA ARG A 522 -23.70 -40.20 31.40
C ARG A 522 -23.77 -39.79 29.93
N SER A 523 -22.57 -39.52 29.42
CA SER A 523 -22.05 -39.64 28.03
C SER A 523 -22.45 -40.96 27.31
N PRO A 524 -22.16 -41.16 25.98
CA PRO A 524 -20.90 -40.83 25.32
C PRO A 524 -20.94 -40.49 23.79
N ILE A 525 -19.82 -39.91 23.33
CA ILE A 525 -19.08 -40.16 22.09
C ILE A 525 -19.82 -40.02 20.73
N LEU A 526 -19.36 -39.07 19.90
CA LEU A 526 -18.83 -39.36 18.57
C LEU A 526 -18.05 -38.18 18.02
N ALA A 527 -16.85 -38.50 17.58
CA ALA A 527 -15.90 -37.62 16.96
C ALA A 527 -16.35 -37.22 15.56
N GLY A 528 -16.21 -35.92 15.23
CA GLY A 528 -16.33 -35.41 13.86
C GLY A 528 -15.31 -34.30 13.68
N ARG A 529 -14.15 -34.64 13.14
CA ARG A 529 -13.16 -33.68 12.64
C ARG A 529 -13.76 -32.92 11.48
N ALA A 530 -13.95 -31.63 11.63
CA ALA A 530 -14.06 -30.71 10.52
C ALA A 530 -12.84 -29.79 10.52
N GLY A 531 -11.98 -29.99 9.52
CA GLY A 531 -10.78 -29.20 9.31
C GLY A 531 -11.16 -27.78 8.95
N CYS A 532 -10.64 -26.83 9.72
CA CYS A 532 -10.69 -25.42 9.42
C CYS A 532 -9.65 -25.10 8.35
N ALA A 533 -10.08 -24.94 7.11
CA ALA A 533 -9.28 -24.33 6.06
C ALA A 533 -9.23 -22.83 6.31
N THR A 534 -8.15 -22.35 6.93
CA THR A 534 -7.87 -20.92 7.03
C THR A 534 -7.30 -20.42 5.73
N GLY A 535 -8.19 -20.00 4.82
CA GLY A 535 -7.85 -19.09 3.74
C GLY A 535 -7.55 -17.73 4.33
N SER A 536 -6.29 -17.30 4.26
CA SER A 536 -5.86 -15.97 4.69
C SER A 536 -6.54 -14.90 3.83
N PRO A 537 -7.35 -13.99 4.37
CA PRO A 537 -7.88 -12.88 3.60
C PRO A 537 -6.76 -11.85 3.42
N ARG A 538 -6.44 -11.55 2.17
CA ARG A 538 -5.66 -10.37 1.81
C ARG A 538 -6.53 -9.14 2.08
N CYS A 539 -6.42 -8.59 3.29
CA CYS A 539 -7.04 -7.31 3.61
C CYS A 539 -6.12 -6.19 3.13
N TRP A 540 -6.51 -5.51 2.07
CA TRP A 540 -5.99 -4.20 1.73
C TRP A 540 -6.73 -3.17 2.60
N PRO A 541 -6.05 -2.39 3.45
CA PRO A 541 -6.73 -1.36 4.24
C PRO A 541 -6.91 -0.10 3.38
N TRP A 542 -8.07 0.04 2.79
CA TRP A 542 -8.40 1.19 1.95
C TRP A 542 -8.74 2.46 2.74
N TRP A 543 -8.86 2.41 4.08
CA TRP A 543 -9.38 3.54 4.84
C TRP A 543 -8.84 3.58 6.29
N SER A 544 -7.56 3.60 6.52
CA SER A 544 -7.04 4.00 7.82
C SER A 544 -5.99 5.09 7.66
N VAL A 545 -6.46 6.31 7.43
CA VAL A 545 -5.64 7.50 7.64
C VAL A 545 -6.25 8.26 8.81
N ARG A 546 -5.57 8.21 9.93
CA ARG A 546 -5.49 9.27 10.91
C ARG A 546 -4.09 9.85 10.85
#